data_48d6762e6164df2def791fba7d756ab8
#
_entry.id   48d6762e6164df2def791fba7d756ab8
#
_cell.length_a   1.000
_cell.length_b   1.000
_cell.length_c   1.000
_cell.angle_alpha   90.00
_cell.angle_beta   90.00
_cell.angle_gamma   90.00
#
_symmetry.space_group_name_H-M   'P 1'
#
loop_
_entity.id
_entity.type
_entity.pdbx_description
1 polymer ?
#
loop_
_entity_poly.entity_id
_entity_poly.type
_entity_poly.pdbx_seq_one_letter_code
_entity_poly.pdbx_strand_id
1 'polypeptide(L)'
;MKTPAKARKAARSGAKPKAPNGNGMAKSVRASREPRAARPVKRNGPDLLALARQVVRTEAAAVAALEAHLGAEFLRAVEVLGACRGKVIVSGVGKSGLIAHKIAATLTSTGTPAVFLHPTDALHGDAGLFMPGDAALFISKSGGSEELLSLLQYLERHRIPLVSLVATPRSALAARSQVTLLTGPAREACPMDLTPTTSVTLAQVMGDCLAVALLERRGFRPEDFRFLHPGGVVGSVASRRVGELMHAGEAVPRVREGAGLRAVMLEIMDKRLGITAVLDRDGRLSGVVTDGDFKRILVKHADPWHLTAADVMTRAPSTIPPETLVATAVRTMEEHAPGPITALVVVDGGRRPIGVLHLHDCLRSGG
;
A
#
# COMPACT_ATOMS: atom_id res chain seq x y z
N MET A 1 -18.22 19.68 60.44
CA MET A 1 -19.16 19.15 61.43
C MET A 1 -19.76 17.85 60.90
N LYS A 2 -19.39 16.76 61.59
CA LYS A 2 -20.18 15.54 61.90
C LYS A 2 -20.85 14.75 60.77
N THR A 3 -20.22 13.63 60.39
CA THR A 3 -20.79 12.29 60.15
C THR A 3 -21.82 11.91 61.26
N PRO A 4 -22.68 10.83 61.19
CA PRO A 4 -22.28 9.46 60.81
C PRO A 4 -23.35 8.56 60.11
N ALA A 5 -22.87 7.52 59.48
CA ALA A 5 -23.19 6.10 59.41
C ALA A 5 -24.48 5.55 60.10
N LYS A 6 -25.13 4.58 59.40
CA LYS A 6 -25.68 3.35 60.05
C LYS A 6 -25.71 2.17 59.10
N ALA A 7 -24.93 1.17 59.46
CA ALA A 7 -24.99 -0.21 59.02
C ALA A 7 -26.23 -0.93 59.61
N ARG A 8 -26.77 -1.92 58.92
CA ARG A 8 -27.50 -3.04 59.53
C ARG A 8 -27.13 -4.38 58.89
N LYS A 9 -26.78 -5.23 59.79
CA LYS A 9 -26.31 -6.63 59.72
C LYS A 9 -27.47 -7.62 59.59
N ALA A 10 -27.18 -8.72 58.94
CA ALA A 10 -27.43 -10.14 59.24
C ALA A 10 -28.83 -10.74 59.07
N ALA A 11 -28.94 -11.85 58.37
CA ALA A 11 -29.07 -13.17 59.06
C ALA A 11 -28.88 -14.34 58.09
N ARG A 12 -28.18 -15.34 58.58
CA ARG A 12 -27.90 -16.68 58.01
C ARG A 12 -29.06 -17.62 58.22
N SER A 13 -29.25 -18.56 57.24
CA SER A 13 -29.67 -19.96 57.49
C SER A 13 -29.41 -20.68 56.17
N GLY A 14 -28.64 -21.67 56.00
CA GLY A 14 -28.30 -22.82 56.84
C GLY A 14 -29.15 -24.05 56.40
N ALA A 15 -28.76 -24.75 55.33
CA ALA A 15 -29.15 -26.16 55.19
C ALA A 15 -28.13 -26.91 54.31
N LYS A 16 -27.50 -27.88 54.87
CA LYS A 16 -26.55 -28.84 54.27
C LYS A 16 -27.30 -30.03 53.66
N PRO A 17 -26.61 -30.89 52.91
CA PRO A 17 -27.11 -31.71 51.82
C PRO A 17 -27.47 -33.11 52.24
N LYS A 18 -28.24 -33.81 51.38
CA LYS A 18 -28.38 -35.27 51.41
C LYS A 18 -27.91 -35.84 50.08
N ALA A 19 -26.88 -36.65 50.13
CA ALA A 19 -26.59 -37.67 49.12
C ALA A 19 -27.51 -38.86 49.27
N PRO A 20 -27.79 -39.61 48.23
CA PRO A 20 -27.69 -41.06 48.30
C PRO A 20 -26.96 -41.68 47.10
N ASN A 21 -26.32 -42.77 47.48
CA ASN A 21 -25.74 -43.85 46.75
C ASN A 21 -26.50 -44.35 45.53
N GLY A 22 -25.72 -44.86 44.59
CA GLY A 22 -26.22 -45.91 43.71
C GLY A 22 -25.42 -46.11 42.43
N ASN A 23 -24.58 -47.11 42.47
CA ASN A 23 -23.92 -47.85 41.39
C ASN A 23 -24.56 -47.74 40.01
N GLY A 24 -23.75 -47.47 38.98
CA GLY A 24 -24.11 -47.63 37.59
C GLY A 24 -22.92 -47.52 36.67
N MET A 25 -22.42 -48.65 36.26
CA MET A 25 -21.30 -48.95 35.37
C MET A 25 -20.97 -47.89 34.31
N ALA A 26 -19.72 -47.52 34.26
CA ALA A 26 -19.04 -46.88 33.13
C ALA A 26 -19.16 -47.76 31.86
N LYS A 27 -19.78 -47.24 30.83
CA LYS A 27 -19.55 -47.65 29.44
C LYS A 27 -18.99 -46.43 28.69
N SER A 28 -17.66 -46.47 28.49
CA SER A 28 -16.97 -45.62 27.55
C SER A 28 -17.47 -45.90 26.14
N VAL A 29 -18.18 -44.95 25.56
CA VAL A 29 -18.41 -44.94 24.11
C VAL A 29 -17.54 -43.84 23.54
N ARG A 30 -16.32 -44.21 23.16
CA ARG A 30 -15.54 -43.48 22.16
C ARG A 30 -16.26 -43.65 20.82
N ALA A 31 -17.14 -42.76 20.47
CA ALA A 31 -17.62 -42.63 19.10
C ALA A 31 -16.51 -41.96 18.28
N SER A 32 -15.73 -42.76 17.58
CA SER A 32 -14.93 -42.35 16.45
C SER A 32 -15.85 -41.71 15.41
N ARG A 33 -15.82 -40.39 15.29
CA ARG A 33 -16.44 -39.71 14.14
C ARG A 33 -15.62 -40.07 12.91
N GLU A 34 -16.08 -41.06 12.16
CA GLU A 34 -15.62 -41.24 10.78
C GLU A 34 -15.82 -39.93 9.99
N PRO A 35 -14.85 -39.53 9.13
CA PRO A 35 -15.02 -38.38 8.27
C PRO A 35 -16.24 -38.65 7.38
N ARG A 36 -17.27 -37.84 7.55
CA ARG A 36 -18.50 -37.90 6.74
C ARG A 36 -18.09 -37.76 5.29
N ALA A 37 -18.13 -38.85 4.54
CA ALA A 37 -17.85 -38.84 3.10
C ALA A 37 -18.67 -37.73 2.44
N ALA A 38 -17.98 -36.87 1.67
CA ALA A 38 -18.63 -35.81 0.91
C ALA A 38 -19.77 -36.45 0.09
N ARG A 39 -21.00 -36.00 0.32
CA ARG A 39 -22.15 -36.45 -0.48
C ARG A 39 -21.83 -36.21 -1.95
N PRO A 40 -21.98 -37.19 -2.84
CA PRO A 40 -21.78 -36.96 -4.26
C PRO A 40 -22.75 -35.88 -4.71
N VAL A 41 -22.22 -34.81 -5.29
CA VAL A 41 -22.98 -33.73 -5.92
C VAL A 41 -23.83 -34.36 -7.01
N LYS A 42 -25.17 -34.33 -6.85
CA LYS A 42 -26.09 -34.85 -7.85
C LYS A 42 -25.77 -34.22 -9.21
N ARG A 43 -25.53 -34.99 -10.24
CA ARG A 43 -25.20 -34.59 -11.62
C ARG A 43 -26.24 -33.68 -12.31
N ASN A 44 -27.36 -33.33 -11.65
CA ASN A 44 -28.44 -32.46 -12.16
C ASN A 44 -28.53 -31.12 -11.42
N GLY A 45 -27.48 -30.70 -10.71
CA GLY A 45 -27.39 -29.34 -10.15
C GLY A 45 -26.90 -28.31 -11.21
N PRO A 46 -27.10 -27.00 -10.96
CA PRO A 46 -26.60 -25.96 -11.86
C PRO A 46 -25.08 -26.09 -12.06
N ASP A 47 -24.60 -25.85 -13.27
CA ASP A 47 -23.16 -25.80 -13.54
C ASP A 47 -22.55 -24.57 -12.85
N LEU A 48 -22.00 -24.78 -11.68
CA LEU A 48 -21.43 -23.71 -10.83
C LEU A 48 -20.24 -23.02 -11.49
N LEU A 49 -19.50 -23.74 -12.33
CA LEU A 49 -18.36 -23.15 -13.05
C LEU A 49 -18.85 -22.23 -14.20
N ALA A 50 -19.88 -22.65 -14.92
CA ALA A 50 -20.52 -21.82 -15.94
C ALA A 50 -21.11 -20.55 -15.29
N LEU A 51 -21.76 -20.69 -14.13
CA LEU A 51 -22.28 -19.54 -13.36
C LEU A 51 -21.15 -18.59 -12.92
N ALA A 52 -20.06 -19.11 -12.35
CA ALA A 52 -18.92 -18.28 -11.94
C ALA A 52 -18.31 -17.52 -13.16
N ARG A 53 -18.16 -18.20 -14.30
CA ARG A 53 -17.70 -17.56 -15.54
C ARG A 53 -18.66 -16.48 -16.01
N GLN A 54 -19.97 -16.66 -15.81
CA GLN A 54 -20.97 -15.66 -16.12
C GLN A 54 -20.84 -14.41 -15.26
N VAL A 55 -20.60 -14.54 -13.93
CA VAL A 55 -20.33 -13.42 -13.04
C VAL A 55 -19.18 -12.59 -13.55
N VAL A 56 -18.03 -13.22 -13.86
CA VAL A 56 -16.86 -12.54 -14.40
C VAL A 56 -17.18 -11.77 -15.69
N ARG A 57 -17.89 -12.40 -16.64
CA ARG A 57 -18.26 -11.75 -17.90
C ARG A 57 -19.20 -10.57 -17.68
N THR A 58 -20.18 -10.70 -16.79
CA THR A 58 -21.15 -9.64 -16.48
C THR A 58 -20.46 -8.42 -15.88
N GLU A 59 -19.60 -8.64 -14.90
CA GLU A 59 -18.88 -7.55 -14.23
C GLU A 59 -17.85 -6.91 -15.17
N ALA A 60 -17.09 -7.71 -15.93
CA ALA A 60 -16.12 -7.20 -16.90
C ALA A 60 -16.78 -6.31 -17.98
N ALA A 61 -17.94 -6.75 -18.51
CA ALA A 61 -18.69 -5.97 -19.48
C ALA A 61 -19.22 -4.65 -18.88
N ALA A 62 -19.70 -4.68 -17.64
CA ALA A 62 -20.17 -3.49 -16.95
C ALA A 62 -19.02 -2.50 -16.66
N VAL A 63 -17.85 -3.00 -16.25
CA VAL A 63 -16.65 -2.17 -16.04
C VAL A 63 -16.20 -1.53 -17.35
N ALA A 64 -16.17 -2.28 -18.46
CA ALA A 64 -15.84 -1.70 -19.78
C ALA A 64 -16.83 -0.59 -20.19
N ALA A 65 -18.13 -0.76 -19.92
CA ALA A 65 -19.14 0.24 -20.22
C ALA A 65 -19.02 1.50 -19.32
N LEU A 66 -18.35 1.41 -18.15
CA LEU A 66 -18.14 2.55 -17.25
C LEU A 66 -17.30 3.66 -17.91
N GLU A 67 -16.43 3.33 -18.86
CA GLU A 67 -15.61 4.29 -19.58
C GLU A 67 -16.45 5.41 -20.23
N ALA A 68 -17.65 5.09 -20.73
CA ALA A 68 -18.56 6.07 -21.33
C ALA A 68 -19.09 7.12 -20.32
N HIS A 69 -18.95 6.88 -19.03
CA HIS A 69 -19.33 7.80 -17.95
C HIS A 69 -18.17 8.68 -17.45
N LEU A 70 -16.95 8.49 -17.98
CA LEU A 70 -15.78 9.30 -17.65
C LEU A 70 -15.71 10.51 -18.60
N GLY A 71 -16.36 11.59 -18.21
CA GLY A 71 -16.46 12.83 -19.02
C GLY A 71 -16.32 14.09 -18.18
N ALA A 72 -16.97 15.16 -18.58
CA ALA A 72 -16.90 16.47 -17.93
C ALA A 72 -17.24 16.43 -16.41
N GLU A 73 -18.24 15.65 -16.03
CA GLU A 73 -18.63 15.51 -14.62
C GLU A 73 -17.56 14.80 -13.79
N PHE A 74 -16.83 13.83 -14.38
CA PHE A 74 -15.68 13.21 -13.72
C PHE A 74 -14.58 14.26 -13.46
N LEU A 75 -14.24 15.07 -14.45
CA LEU A 75 -13.23 16.14 -14.28
C LEU A 75 -13.68 17.17 -13.21
N ARG A 76 -14.96 17.56 -13.20
CA ARG A 76 -15.51 18.43 -12.16
C ARG A 76 -15.43 17.80 -10.77
N ALA A 77 -15.68 16.49 -10.65
CA ALA A 77 -15.54 15.79 -9.37
C ALA A 77 -14.07 15.81 -8.89
N VAL A 78 -13.11 15.58 -9.80
CA VAL A 78 -11.68 15.69 -9.48
C VAL A 78 -11.32 17.12 -9.06
N GLU A 79 -11.91 18.15 -9.68
CA GLU A 79 -11.70 19.55 -9.30
C GLU A 79 -12.24 19.83 -7.89
N VAL A 80 -13.49 19.44 -7.61
CA VAL A 80 -14.14 19.65 -6.29
C VAL A 80 -13.37 18.93 -5.19
N LEU A 81 -13.04 17.66 -5.36
CA LEU A 81 -12.31 16.88 -4.36
C LEU A 81 -10.84 17.32 -4.26
N GLY A 82 -10.23 17.74 -5.36
CA GLY A 82 -8.85 18.25 -5.40
C GLY A 82 -8.68 19.64 -4.77
N ALA A 83 -9.74 20.48 -4.77
CA ALA A 83 -9.77 21.77 -4.10
C ALA A 83 -10.02 21.68 -2.58
N CYS A 84 -10.33 20.48 -2.07
CA CYS A 84 -10.51 20.22 -0.64
C CYS A 84 -9.23 20.57 0.13
N ARG A 85 -9.35 21.47 1.11
CA ARG A 85 -8.23 21.91 1.99
C ARG A 85 -8.14 21.09 3.28
N GLY A 86 -9.23 20.43 3.66
CA GLY A 86 -9.31 19.51 4.77
C GLY A 86 -9.16 18.06 4.31
N LYS A 87 -10.22 17.27 4.54
CA LYS A 87 -10.29 15.85 4.16
C LYS A 87 -11.54 15.56 3.35
N VAL A 88 -11.49 14.50 2.55
CA VAL A 88 -12.64 13.94 1.86
C VAL A 88 -13.36 12.97 2.80
N ILE A 89 -14.60 13.27 3.17
CA ILE A 89 -15.43 12.36 3.97
C ILE A 89 -16.21 11.47 3.00
N VAL A 90 -15.89 10.19 3.01
CA VAL A 90 -16.52 9.19 2.15
C VAL A 90 -17.58 8.45 2.95
N SER A 91 -18.81 8.34 2.43
CA SER A 91 -19.92 7.74 3.17
C SER A 91 -20.79 6.87 2.27
N GLY A 92 -21.45 5.88 2.89
CA GLY A 92 -22.36 4.94 2.23
C GLY A 92 -22.93 3.95 3.23
N VAL A 93 -24.03 3.27 2.85
CA VAL A 93 -24.72 2.29 3.70
C VAL A 93 -24.50 0.88 3.17
N GLY A 94 -24.39 -0.09 4.06
CA GLY A 94 -24.32 -1.51 3.72
C GLY A 94 -23.12 -1.85 2.81
N LYS A 95 -23.35 -2.50 1.66
CA LYS A 95 -22.27 -2.86 0.71
C LYS A 95 -21.60 -1.61 0.10
N SER A 96 -22.37 -0.54 -0.16
CA SER A 96 -21.81 0.75 -0.59
C SER A 96 -20.93 1.38 0.48
N GLY A 97 -21.24 1.19 1.77
CA GLY A 97 -20.41 1.63 2.88
C GLY A 97 -19.07 0.92 2.94
N LEU A 98 -19.04 -0.40 2.69
CA LEU A 98 -17.77 -1.16 2.61
C LEU A 98 -16.87 -0.65 1.48
N ILE A 99 -17.46 -0.34 0.33
CA ILE A 99 -16.75 0.26 -0.80
C ILE A 99 -16.29 1.68 -0.47
N ALA A 100 -17.12 2.48 0.19
CA ALA A 100 -16.77 3.82 0.66
C ALA A 100 -15.55 3.79 1.59
N HIS A 101 -15.51 2.83 2.50
CA HIS A 101 -14.34 2.61 3.38
C HIS A 101 -13.08 2.31 2.57
N LYS A 102 -13.15 1.38 1.58
CA LYS A 102 -12.02 1.06 0.72
C LYS A 102 -11.55 2.28 -0.09
N ILE A 103 -12.48 3.05 -0.64
CA ILE A 103 -12.16 4.26 -1.40
C ILE A 103 -11.48 5.30 -0.50
N ALA A 104 -11.96 5.53 0.71
CA ALA A 104 -11.31 6.42 1.67
C ALA A 104 -9.88 5.99 1.99
N ALA A 105 -9.67 4.68 2.20
CA ALA A 105 -8.33 4.13 2.43
C ALA A 105 -7.41 4.32 1.22
N THR A 106 -7.92 4.09 0.00
CA THR A 106 -7.16 4.30 -1.24
C THR A 106 -6.78 5.77 -1.43
N LEU A 107 -7.72 6.70 -1.25
CA LEU A 107 -7.48 8.15 -1.33
C LEU A 107 -6.37 8.57 -0.34
N THR A 108 -6.47 8.12 0.91
CA THR A 108 -5.48 8.43 1.95
C THR A 108 -4.10 7.90 1.58
N SER A 109 -4.01 6.65 1.10
CA SER A 109 -2.74 6.03 0.72
C SER A 109 -2.12 6.61 -0.56
N THR A 110 -2.90 7.38 -1.32
CA THR A 110 -2.47 8.09 -2.54
C THR A 110 -2.37 9.61 -2.37
N GLY A 111 -2.26 10.09 -1.13
CA GLY A 111 -1.97 11.49 -0.82
C GLY A 111 -3.18 12.41 -0.77
N THR A 112 -4.40 11.91 -0.86
CA THR A 112 -5.62 12.67 -0.62
C THR A 112 -6.16 12.34 0.77
N PRO A 113 -6.08 13.24 1.77
CA PRO A 113 -6.62 12.99 3.10
C PRO A 113 -8.10 12.61 3.01
N ALA A 114 -8.48 11.42 3.46
CA ALA A 114 -9.86 10.95 3.42
C ALA A 114 -10.18 10.08 4.64
N VAL A 115 -11.46 10.06 5.03
CA VAL A 115 -11.96 9.23 6.11
C VAL A 115 -13.32 8.67 5.73
N PHE A 116 -13.57 7.42 6.09
CA PHE A 116 -14.91 6.84 6.02
C PHE A 116 -15.71 7.27 7.25
N LEU A 117 -16.95 7.71 7.02
CA LEU A 117 -17.91 8.04 8.06
C LEU A 117 -19.20 7.29 7.77
N HIS A 118 -19.60 6.39 8.69
CA HIS A 118 -20.89 5.72 8.55
C HIS A 118 -22.04 6.73 8.76
N PRO A 119 -23.02 6.79 7.85
CA PRO A 119 -24.03 7.85 7.94
C PRO A 119 -24.91 7.74 9.21
N THR A 120 -25.16 6.54 9.73
CA THR A 120 -25.87 6.37 11.00
C THR A 120 -25.08 6.95 12.17
N ASP A 121 -23.76 6.71 12.25
CA ASP A 121 -22.93 7.26 13.31
C ASP A 121 -22.85 8.77 13.22
N ALA A 122 -22.79 9.30 11.99
CA ALA A 122 -22.86 10.74 11.74
C ALA A 122 -24.14 11.36 12.30
N LEU A 123 -25.31 10.70 12.16
CA LEU A 123 -26.58 11.18 12.70
C LEU A 123 -26.63 11.12 14.24
N HIS A 124 -25.75 10.36 14.86
CA HIS A 124 -25.66 10.23 16.32
C HIS A 124 -24.48 10.99 16.96
N GLY A 125 -23.89 11.93 16.24
CA GLY A 125 -22.89 12.85 16.78
C GLY A 125 -21.61 12.97 15.95
N ASP A 126 -21.23 11.92 15.20
CA ASP A 126 -19.97 11.91 14.43
C ASP A 126 -20.01 12.87 13.21
N ALA A 127 -21.16 13.51 12.91
CA ALA A 127 -21.22 14.63 11.98
C ALA A 127 -20.28 15.79 12.41
N GLY A 128 -19.87 15.85 13.67
CA GLY A 128 -18.84 16.76 14.16
C GLY A 128 -17.46 16.57 13.50
N LEU A 129 -17.23 15.47 12.80
CA LEU A 129 -16.02 15.26 11.98
C LEU A 129 -15.96 16.17 10.75
N PHE A 130 -17.09 16.68 10.27
CA PHE A 130 -17.11 17.64 9.18
C PHE A 130 -16.57 18.99 9.64
N MET A 131 -15.55 19.47 8.94
CA MET A 131 -14.89 20.74 9.24
C MET A 131 -14.91 21.67 8.02
N PRO A 132 -14.82 23.00 8.22
CA PRO A 132 -14.67 23.93 7.12
C PRO A 132 -13.46 23.57 6.24
N GLY A 133 -13.68 23.49 4.92
CA GLY A 133 -12.68 23.09 3.96
C GLY A 133 -12.68 21.60 3.58
N ASP A 134 -13.50 20.78 4.23
CA ASP A 134 -13.75 19.40 3.85
C ASP A 134 -14.62 19.30 2.58
N ALA A 135 -14.62 18.13 1.96
CA ALA A 135 -15.55 17.74 0.90
C ALA A 135 -16.19 16.40 1.23
N ALA A 136 -17.35 16.11 0.67
CA ALA A 136 -18.04 14.83 0.84
C ALA A 136 -18.11 14.04 -0.47
N LEU A 137 -17.91 12.72 -0.38
CA LEU A 137 -18.15 11.75 -1.45
C LEU A 137 -19.15 10.70 -0.94
N PHE A 138 -20.39 10.76 -1.40
CA PHE A 138 -21.46 9.85 -0.98
C PHE A 138 -21.74 8.79 -2.05
N ILE A 139 -21.82 7.53 -1.63
CA ILE A 139 -21.97 6.36 -2.50
C ILE A 139 -23.30 5.66 -2.21
N SER A 140 -24.19 5.65 -3.21
CA SER A 140 -25.50 4.98 -3.09
C SER A 140 -26.00 4.58 -4.49
N LYS A 141 -26.19 3.26 -4.76
CA LYS A 141 -26.73 2.78 -6.04
C LYS A 141 -28.02 3.48 -6.42
N SER A 142 -29.00 3.51 -5.52
CA SER A 142 -30.30 4.12 -5.74
C SER A 142 -30.31 5.65 -5.58
N GLY A 143 -29.36 6.20 -4.82
CA GLY A 143 -29.35 7.60 -4.40
C GLY A 143 -30.54 8.01 -3.49
N GLY A 144 -31.18 7.02 -2.86
CA GLY A 144 -32.34 7.21 -1.99
C GLY A 144 -32.15 6.72 -0.55
N SER A 145 -30.91 6.49 -0.11
CA SER A 145 -30.62 6.05 1.27
C SER A 145 -30.98 7.15 2.25
N GLU A 146 -31.96 6.90 3.13
CA GLU A 146 -32.52 7.90 4.07
C GLU A 146 -31.43 8.47 5.00
N GLU A 147 -30.51 7.63 5.45
CA GLU A 147 -29.40 8.01 6.32
C GLU A 147 -28.46 9.03 5.63
N LEU A 148 -28.16 8.84 4.34
CA LEU A 148 -27.36 9.80 3.57
C LEU A 148 -28.14 11.08 3.30
N LEU A 149 -29.43 10.97 2.96
CA LEU A 149 -30.28 12.14 2.72
C LEU A 149 -30.45 13.01 3.96
N SER A 150 -30.51 12.41 5.13
CA SER A 150 -30.58 13.14 6.41
C SER A 150 -29.32 13.97 6.69
N LEU A 151 -28.16 13.58 6.16
CA LEU A 151 -26.92 14.35 6.30
C LEU A 151 -26.86 15.57 5.36
N LEU A 152 -27.66 15.61 4.30
CA LEU A 152 -27.57 16.68 3.30
C LEU A 152 -27.83 18.08 3.89
N GLN A 153 -28.77 18.19 4.83
CA GLN A 153 -29.03 19.47 5.52
C GLN A 153 -27.81 19.95 6.32
N TYR A 154 -27.07 19.01 6.90
CA TYR A 154 -25.84 19.34 7.61
C TYR A 154 -24.75 19.84 6.64
N LEU A 155 -24.55 19.15 5.50
CA LEU A 155 -23.58 19.57 4.48
C LEU A 155 -23.91 20.96 3.93
N GLU A 156 -25.19 21.22 3.61
CA GLU A 156 -25.64 22.51 3.09
C GLU A 156 -25.40 23.65 4.10
N ARG A 157 -25.77 23.44 5.38
CA ARG A 157 -25.57 24.41 6.45
C ARG A 157 -24.07 24.77 6.60
N HIS A 158 -23.20 23.83 6.47
CA HIS A 158 -21.75 24.01 6.63
C HIS A 158 -21.01 24.28 5.30
N ARG A 159 -21.77 24.40 4.18
CA ARG A 159 -21.26 24.67 2.83
C ARG A 159 -20.17 23.64 2.39
N ILE A 160 -20.37 22.39 2.75
CA ILE A 160 -19.47 21.29 2.38
C ILE A 160 -19.86 20.80 0.99
N PRO A 161 -18.96 20.89 -0.01
CA PRO A 161 -19.26 20.43 -1.35
C PRO A 161 -19.46 18.91 -1.37
N LEU A 162 -20.49 18.47 -2.10
CA LEU A 162 -20.88 17.08 -2.21
C LEU A 162 -20.68 16.58 -3.64
N VAL A 163 -19.91 15.52 -3.77
CA VAL A 163 -19.87 14.64 -4.94
C VAL A 163 -20.66 13.38 -4.62
N SER A 164 -21.60 12.99 -5.46
CA SER A 164 -22.32 11.71 -5.32
C SER A 164 -21.92 10.72 -6.39
N LEU A 165 -21.85 9.45 -6.01
CA LEU A 165 -21.65 8.31 -6.90
C LEU A 165 -22.90 7.43 -6.87
N VAL A 166 -23.68 7.44 -7.95
CA VAL A 166 -24.98 6.79 -8.04
C VAL A 166 -25.17 6.07 -9.38
N ALA A 167 -26.10 5.12 -9.45
CA ALA A 167 -26.52 4.52 -10.73
C ALA A 167 -27.70 5.26 -11.37
N THR A 168 -28.47 6.02 -10.58
CA THR A 168 -29.73 6.68 -11.00
C THR A 168 -29.55 8.19 -11.06
N PRO A 169 -29.56 8.80 -12.27
CA PRO A 169 -29.27 10.24 -12.42
C PRO A 169 -30.34 11.15 -11.82
N ARG A 170 -31.58 10.67 -11.69
CA ARG A 170 -32.71 11.42 -11.11
C ARG A 170 -33.01 11.00 -9.67
N SER A 171 -31.99 10.76 -8.88
CA SER A 171 -32.17 10.41 -7.47
C SER A 171 -32.16 11.65 -6.56
N ALA A 172 -32.71 11.50 -5.35
CA ALA A 172 -32.73 12.58 -4.36
C ALA A 172 -31.32 13.04 -3.98
N LEU A 173 -30.36 12.11 -3.91
CA LEU A 173 -28.96 12.40 -3.63
C LEU A 173 -28.32 13.18 -4.81
N ALA A 174 -28.55 12.74 -6.05
CA ALA A 174 -28.02 13.41 -7.25
C ALA A 174 -28.52 14.84 -7.37
N ALA A 175 -29.81 15.06 -7.11
CA ALA A 175 -30.43 16.40 -7.19
C ALA A 175 -29.83 17.43 -6.23
N ARG A 176 -29.19 16.99 -5.16
CA ARG A 176 -28.64 17.86 -4.10
C ARG A 176 -27.10 17.82 -4.07
N SER A 177 -26.47 17.14 -5.03
CA SER A 177 -25.02 17.07 -5.17
C SER A 177 -24.51 18.17 -6.08
N GLN A 178 -23.35 18.73 -5.75
CA GLN A 178 -22.65 19.69 -6.63
C GLN A 178 -22.19 19.01 -7.91
N VAL A 179 -21.76 17.75 -7.80
CA VAL A 179 -21.37 16.91 -8.94
C VAL A 179 -21.92 15.50 -8.74
N THR A 180 -22.46 14.92 -9.80
CA THR A 180 -22.97 13.55 -9.79
C THR A 180 -22.19 12.69 -10.75
N LEU A 181 -21.53 11.66 -10.21
CA LEU A 181 -20.88 10.61 -10.99
C LEU A 181 -21.85 9.45 -11.18
N LEU A 182 -22.02 9.03 -12.41
CA LEU A 182 -22.90 7.93 -12.76
C LEU A 182 -22.11 6.66 -12.99
N THR A 183 -22.54 5.55 -12.36
CA THR A 183 -22.02 4.22 -12.69
C THR A 183 -22.79 3.57 -13.85
N GLY A 184 -23.89 4.19 -14.28
CA GLY A 184 -24.82 3.62 -15.25
C GLY A 184 -25.72 2.52 -14.65
N PRO A 185 -26.79 2.16 -15.38
CA PRO A 185 -27.64 1.04 -15.00
C PRO A 185 -26.89 -0.26 -15.24
N ALA A 186 -26.71 -1.06 -14.20
CA ALA A 186 -26.07 -2.37 -14.29
C ALA A 186 -26.93 -3.42 -13.58
N ARG A 187 -27.08 -4.55 -14.26
CA ARG A 187 -27.68 -5.76 -13.69
C ARG A 187 -26.67 -6.38 -12.71
N GLU A 188 -27.16 -6.84 -11.57
CA GLU A 188 -26.30 -7.59 -10.66
C GLU A 188 -25.95 -8.96 -11.26
N ALA A 189 -24.74 -9.44 -11.00
CA ALA A 189 -24.28 -10.72 -11.55
C ALA A 189 -24.93 -11.91 -10.82
N CYS A 190 -25.60 -11.70 -9.70
CA CYS A 190 -26.33 -12.77 -9.03
C CYS A 190 -27.59 -13.17 -9.81
N PRO A 191 -27.98 -14.46 -9.83
CA PRO A 191 -29.13 -14.94 -10.60
C PRO A 191 -30.46 -14.26 -10.28
N MET A 192 -30.60 -13.72 -9.08
CA MET A 192 -31.81 -13.03 -8.59
C MET A 192 -31.81 -11.52 -8.87
N ASP A 193 -30.69 -10.96 -9.35
CA ASP A 193 -30.50 -9.52 -9.55
C ASP A 193 -30.73 -8.67 -8.26
N LEU A 194 -30.48 -9.26 -7.09
CA LEU A 194 -30.75 -8.65 -5.78
C LEU A 194 -29.47 -8.34 -5.00
N THR A 195 -28.49 -9.28 -5.04
CA THR A 195 -27.27 -9.14 -4.26
C THR A 195 -26.34 -8.15 -4.93
N PRO A 196 -25.93 -7.06 -4.25
CA PRO A 196 -24.99 -6.10 -4.84
C PRO A 196 -23.65 -6.79 -5.15
N THR A 197 -23.35 -6.89 -6.43
CA THR A 197 -22.14 -7.48 -7.03
C THR A 197 -21.58 -6.48 -8.06
N THR A 198 -22.16 -6.43 -9.25
CA THR A 198 -21.76 -5.54 -10.32
C THR A 198 -21.81 -4.06 -9.91
N SER A 199 -22.87 -3.65 -9.20
CA SER A 199 -23.01 -2.24 -8.78
C SER A 199 -21.90 -1.79 -7.83
N VAL A 200 -21.45 -2.65 -6.91
CA VAL A 200 -20.37 -2.31 -5.99
C VAL A 200 -19.00 -2.38 -6.66
N THR A 201 -18.82 -3.28 -7.64
CA THR A 201 -17.62 -3.32 -8.50
C THR A 201 -17.48 -2.03 -9.30
N LEU A 202 -18.55 -1.53 -9.90
CA LEU A 202 -18.55 -0.25 -10.62
C LEU A 202 -18.23 0.94 -9.71
N ALA A 203 -18.82 0.98 -8.50
CA ALA A 203 -18.53 2.02 -7.52
C ALA A 203 -17.05 1.98 -7.08
N GLN A 204 -16.50 0.77 -6.90
CA GLN A 204 -15.09 0.56 -6.58
C GLN A 204 -14.18 1.10 -7.69
N VAL A 205 -14.43 0.73 -8.95
CA VAL A 205 -13.62 1.16 -10.10
C VAL A 205 -13.68 2.69 -10.27
N MET A 206 -14.87 3.30 -10.16
CA MET A 206 -14.99 4.77 -10.21
C MET A 206 -14.21 5.45 -9.09
N GLY A 207 -14.23 4.89 -7.88
CA GLY A 207 -13.43 5.37 -6.76
C GLY A 207 -11.92 5.27 -7.01
N ASP A 208 -11.47 4.21 -7.67
CA ASP A 208 -10.07 4.04 -8.04
C ASP A 208 -9.67 5.04 -9.14
N CYS A 209 -10.55 5.31 -10.11
CA CYS A 209 -10.34 6.37 -11.11
C CYS A 209 -10.16 7.74 -10.43
N LEU A 210 -11.01 8.07 -9.44
CA LEU A 210 -10.88 9.31 -8.67
C LEU A 210 -9.55 9.38 -7.91
N ALA A 211 -9.17 8.30 -7.23
CA ALA A 211 -7.94 8.26 -6.46
C ALA A 211 -6.70 8.46 -7.34
N VAL A 212 -6.65 7.79 -8.50
CA VAL A 212 -5.55 7.92 -9.47
C VAL A 212 -5.51 9.32 -10.10
N ALA A 213 -6.67 9.88 -10.48
CA ALA A 213 -6.72 11.23 -11.04
C ALA A 213 -6.29 12.31 -10.01
N LEU A 214 -6.68 12.15 -8.73
CA LEU A 214 -6.27 13.06 -7.65
C LEU A 214 -4.78 12.91 -7.32
N LEU A 215 -4.24 11.69 -7.34
CA LEU A 215 -2.81 11.39 -7.19
C LEU A 215 -2.01 12.16 -8.25
N GLU A 216 -2.38 12.03 -9.52
CA GLU A 216 -1.71 12.71 -10.64
C GLU A 216 -1.82 14.24 -10.51
N ARG A 217 -3.03 14.75 -10.23
CA ARG A 217 -3.28 16.19 -10.02
C ARG A 217 -2.41 16.79 -8.89
N ARG A 218 -2.12 16.01 -7.83
CA ARG A 218 -1.30 16.44 -6.69
C ARG A 218 0.20 16.32 -6.95
N GLY A 219 0.62 15.73 -8.07
CA GLY A 219 2.01 15.41 -8.34
C GLY A 219 2.60 14.43 -7.32
N PHE A 220 1.77 13.49 -6.82
CA PHE A 220 2.16 12.50 -5.83
C PHE A 220 3.20 11.53 -6.42
N ARG A 221 4.34 11.41 -5.77
CA ARG A 221 5.48 10.66 -6.27
C ARG A 221 5.70 9.35 -5.51
N PRO A 222 6.49 8.41 -6.08
CA PRO A 222 6.84 7.18 -5.38
C PRO A 222 7.45 7.37 -3.99
N GLU A 223 8.16 8.49 -3.78
CA GLU A 223 8.72 8.85 -2.47
C GLU A 223 7.62 9.13 -1.44
N ASP A 224 6.56 9.84 -1.85
CA ASP A 224 5.42 10.17 -1.00
C ASP A 224 4.66 8.90 -0.60
N PHE A 225 4.52 7.93 -1.55
CA PHE A 225 3.93 6.64 -1.28
C PHE A 225 4.71 5.86 -0.21
N ARG A 226 6.05 5.82 -0.33
CA ARG A 226 6.92 5.15 0.64
C ARG A 226 6.81 5.80 2.02
N PHE A 227 6.74 7.12 2.08
CA PHE A 227 6.57 7.87 3.33
C PHE A 227 5.25 7.52 4.04
N LEU A 228 4.17 7.35 3.29
CA LEU A 228 2.85 6.99 3.85
C LEU A 228 2.73 5.51 4.23
N HIS A 229 3.67 4.63 3.78
CA HIS A 229 3.64 3.19 4.04
C HIS A 229 4.90 2.70 4.78
N PRO A 230 5.24 3.24 5.95
CA PRO A 230 6.51 2.95 6.63
C PRO A 230 6.65 1.49 7.07
N GLY A 231 5.54 0.78 7.29
CA GLY A 231 5.51 -0.64 7.67
C GLY A 231 5.46 -1.64 6.52
N GLY A 232 5.35 -1.16 5.25
CA GLY A 232 5.34 -2.03 4.07
C GLY A 232 6.75 -2.43 3.63
N VAL A 233 6.87 -3.57 2.93
CA VAL A 233 8.14 -4.05 2.34
C VAL A 233 8.84 -2.95 1.54
N VAL A 234 8.09 -2.10 0.85
CA VAL A 234 8.60 -0.97 0.05
C VAL A 234 8.98 0.24 0.94
N GLY A 235 8.32 0.43 2.08
CA GLY A 235 8.54 1.59 2.96
C GLY A 235 9.66 1.41 3.98
N SER A 236 9.85 0.19 4.50
CA SER A 236 10.80 -0.09 5.58
C SER A 236 12.27 0.08 5.14
N VAL A 237 12.59 -0.26 3.89
CA VAL A 237 13.95 -0.13 3.35
C VAL A 237 14.24 1.29 2.86
N ALA A 238 13.25 1.92 2.23
CA ALA A 238 13.41 3.25 1.66
C ALA A 238 13.67 4.34 2.70
N SER A 239 13.19 4.17 3.93
CA SER A 239 13.40 5.07 5.06
C SER A 239 14.73 4.84 5.81
N ARG A 240 15.42 3.72 5.54
CA ARG A 240 16.73 3.42 6.15
C ARG A 240 17.83 4.29 5.55
N ARG A 241 18.89 4.50 6.33
CA ARG A 241 20.09 5.18 5.85
C ARG A 241 21.03 4.19 5.16
N VAL A 242 21.77 4.68 4.17
CA VAL A 242 22.79 3.90 3.46
C VAL A 242 23.76 3.22 4.44
N GLY A 243 24.21 3.94 5.48
CA GLY A 243 25.10 3.41 6.50
C GLY A 243 24.57 2.21 7.29
N GLU A 244 23.24 1.99 7.29
CA GLU A 244 22.60 0.84 7.95
C GLU A 244 22.58 -0.43 7.09
N LEU A 245 22.77 -0.29 5.78
CA LEU A 245 22.71 -1.40 4.81
C LEU A 245 24.02 -1.65 4.08
N MET A 246 24.94 -0.69 4.08
CA MET A 246 26.20 -0.82 3.36
C MET A 246 27.08 -1.96 3.92
N HIS A 247 27.83 -2.62 3.06
CA HIS A 247 28.93 -3.45 3.48
C HIS A 247 30.09 -2.56 3.95
N ALA A 248 30.53 -2.71 5.18
CA ALA A 248 31.51 -1.84 5.82
C ALA A 248 32.76 -2.60 6.32
N GLY A 249 33.78 -1.89 6.77
CA GLY A 249 34.99 -2.46 7.35
C GLY A 249 35.78 -3.31 6.35
N GLU A 250 36.06 -4.56 6.69
CA GLU A 250 36.82 -5.49 5.84
C GLU A 250 36.02 -6.00 4.63
N ALA A 251 34.70 -5.87 4.64
CA ALA A 251 33.87 -6.23 3.51
C ALA A 251 33.95 -5.22 2.35
N VAL A 252 34.55 -4.05 2.55
CA VAL A 252 34.74 -3.02 1.51
C VAL A 252 35.85 -3.44 0.57
N PRO A 253 35.55 -3.74 -0.72
CA PRO A 253 36.56 -4.07 -1.71
C PRO A 253 37.42 -2.85 -2.04
N ARG A 254 38.74 -2.99 -1.87
CA ARG A 254 39.68 -1.87 -2.07
C ARG A 254 41.07 -2.33 -2.51
N VAL A 255 41.65 -1.60 -3.45
CA VAL A 255 43.00 -1.77 -3.93
C VAL A 255 43.72 -0.42 -4.02
N ARG A 256 45.06 -0.42 -4.10
CA ARG A 256 45.84 0.77 -4.38
C ARG A 256 45.91 1.03 -5.88
N GLU A 257 46.14 2.28 -6.32
CA GLU A 257 46.30 2.65 -7.72
C GLU A 257 47.34 1.79 -8.46
N GLY A 258 48.46 1.44 -7.81
CA GLY A 258 49.54 0.60 -8.38
C GLY A 258 49.27 -0.91 -8.31
N ALA A 259 48.10 -1.34 -7.80
CA ALA A 259 47.79 -2.79 -7.77
C ALA A 259 47.62 -3.34 -9.19
N GLY A 260 48.28 -4.46 -9.48
CA GLY A 260 48.15 -5.12 -10.79
C GLY A 260 46.73 -5.66 -10.99
N LEU A 261 46.31 -5.79 -12.24
CA LEU A 261 44.96 -6.20 -12.63
C LEU A 261 44.53 -7.53 -12.02
N ARG A 262 45.45 -8.46 -11.79
CA ARG A 262 45.18 -9.73 -11.11
C ARG A 262 44.69 -9.54 -9.66
N ALA A 263 45.32 -8.62 -8.93
CA ALA A 263 44.94 -8.30 -7.57
C ALA A 263 43.54 -7.63 -7.52
N VAL A 264 43.25 -6.73 -8.49
CA VAL A 264 41.92 -6.12 -8.66
C VAL A 264 40.85 -7.20 -8.87
N MET A 265 41.10 -8.15 -9.75
CA MET A 265 40.17 -9.24 -10.03
C MET A 265 39.92 -10.11 -8.79
N LEU A 266 40.96 -10.49 -8.06
CA LEU A 266 40.84 -11.30 -6.85
C LEU A 266 40.01 -10.58 -5.79
N GLU A 267 40.20 -9.29 -5.61
CA GLU A 267 39.44 -8.48 -4.65
C GLU A 267 37.95 -8.42 -5.00
N ILE A 268 37.61 -8.21 -6.28
CA ILE A 268 36.22 -8.22 -6.76
C ILE A 268 35.57 -9.60 -6.52
N MET A 269 36.28 -10.66 -6.82
CA MET A 269 35.80 -12.05 -6.68
C MET A 269 35.60 -12.44 -5.20
N ASP A 270 36.54 -12.08 -4.34
CA ASP A 270 36.50 -12.40 -2.91
C ASP A 270 35.29 -11.68 -2.22
N LYS A 271 35.16 -10.39 -2.48
CA LYS A 271 34.12 -9.55 -1.84
C LYS A 271 32.74 -9.68 -2.49
N ARG A 272 32.64 -10.18 -3.72
CA ARG A 272 31.38 -10.50 -4.44
C ARG A 272 30.40 -9.33 -4.59
N LEU A 273 30.89 -8.10 -4.57
CA LEU A 273 30.08 -6.89 -4.75
C LEU A 273 30.14 -6.33 -6.17
N GLY A 274 30.85 -7.01 -7.09
CA GLY A 274 30.95 -6.62 -8.50
C GLY A 274 31.69 -5.29 -8.76
N ILE A 275 32.31 -4.72 -7.72
CA ILE A 275 33.03 -3.43 -7.77
C ILE A 275 34.22 -3.48 -6.80
N THR A 276 35.27 -2.72 -7.07
CA THR A 276 36.32 -2.43 -6.10
C THR A 276 36.71 -0.94 -6.15
N ALA A 277 36.93 -0.36 -4.99
CA ALA A 277 37.42 1.01 -4.84
C ALA A 277 38.93 1.08 -5.05
N VAL A 278 39.40 2.00 -5.88
CA VAL A 278 40.81 2.29 -6.10
C VAL A 278 41.20 3.48 -5.24
N LEU A 279 42.26 3.31 -4.43
CA LEU A 279 42.71 4.29 -3.45
C LEU A 279 44.03 4.93 -3.87
N ASP A 280 44.12 6.24 -3.65
CA ASP A 280 45.35 6.98 -3.73
C ASP A 280 46.33 6.70 -2.56
N ARG A 281 47.44 7.39 -2.49
CA ARG A 281 48.44 7.24 -1.43
C ARG A 281 47.92 7.63 -0.04
N ASP A 282 46.98 8.57 0.01
CA ASP A 282 46.35 9.07 1.25
C ASP A 282 45.14 8.23 1.68
N GLY A 283 44.75 7.20 0.92
CA GLY A 283 43.62 6.33 1.19
C GLY A 283 42.28 6.92 0.77
N ARG A 284 42.31 7.95 -0.08
CA ARG A 284 41.09 8.54 -0.67
C ARG A 284 40.72 7.82 -1.95
N LEU A 285 39.44 7.89 -2.29
CA LEU A 285 38.90 7.28 -3.51
C LEU A 285 39.38 8.01 -4.76
N SER A 286 40.19 7.33 -5.58
CA SER A 286 40.64 7.80 -6.90
C SER A 286 39.71 7.36 -8.02
N GLY A 287 39.13 6.16 -7.89
CA GLY A 287 38.27 5.57 -8.91
C GLY A 287 37.66 4.25 -8.46
N VAL A 288 36.98 3.59 -9.38
CA VAL A 288 36.44 2.24 -9.18
C VAL A 288 36.73 1.36 -10.40
N VAL A 289 36.81 0.05 -10.16
CA VAL A 289 36.82 -0.97 -11.23
C VAL A 289 35.64 -1.91 -10.97
N THR A 290 34.85 -2.15 -11.99
CA THR A 290 33.68 -3.06 -11.93
C THR A 290 33.93 -4.32 -12.75
N ASP A 291 33.09 -5.37 -12.53
CA ASP A 291 33.05 -6.57 -13.38
C ASP A 291 32.89 -6.23 -14.87
N GLY A 292 32.12 -5.20 -15.17
CA GLY A 292 31.91 -4.71 -16.53
C GLY A 292 33.16 -4.12 -17.14
N ASP A 293 33.95 -3.35 -16.35
CA ASP A 293 35.24 -2.80 -16.78
C ASP A 293 36.21 -3.91 -17.05
N PHE A 294 36.30 -4.89 -16.15
CA PHE A 294 37.15 -6.03 -16.29
C PHE A 294 36.88 -6.83 -17.59
N LYS A 295 35.62 -7.12 -17.88
CA LYS A 295 35.20 -7.77 -19.13
C LYS A 295 35.63 -6.97 -20.37
N ARG A 296 35.45 -5.64 -20.35
CA ARG A 296 35.86 -4.75 -21.46
C ARG A 296 37.39 -4.77 -21.68
N ILE A 297 38.17 -4.81 -20.60
CA ILE A 297 39.62 -4.83 -20.64
C ILE A 297 40.12 -6.11 -21.30
N LEU A 298 39.57 -7.27 -20.90
CA LEU A 298 39.90 -8.58 -21.47
C LEU A 298 39.62 -8.66 -22.98
N VAL A 299 38.62 -7.97 -23.48
CA VAL A 299 38.29 -7.89 -24.91
C VAL A 299 39.23 -6.96 -25.67
N LYS A 300 39.64 -5.85 -25.04
CA LYS A 300 40.46 -4.82 -25.70
C LYS A 300 41.96 -5.13 -25.76
N HIS A 301 42.47 -5.89 -24.81
CA HIS A 301 43.92 -6.13 -24.65
C HIS A 301 44.22 -7.62 -24.77
N ALA A 302 45.12 -7.96 -25.68
CA ALA A 302 45.56 -9.36 -25.85
C ALA A 302 46.32 -9.90 -24.61
N ASP A 303 47.05 -9.03 -23.93
CA ASP A 303 47.71 -9.32 -22.64
C ASP A 303 47.42 -8.15 -21.67
N PRO A 304 46.37 -8.22 -20.83
CA PRO A 304 46.01 -7.15 -19.92
C PRO A 304 46.76 -7.19 -18.58
N TRP A 305 47.57 -8.23 -18.32
CA TRP A 305 48.10 -8.48 -16.97
C TRP A 305 49.20 -7.51 -16.52
N HIS A 306 49.76 -6.71 -17.45
CA HIS A 306 50.69 -5.64 -17.14
C HIS A 306 50.02 -4.36 -16.66
N LEU A 307 48.69 -4.25 -16.80
CA LEU A 307 47.92 -3.04 -16.40
C LEU A 307 47.76 -2.99 -14.88
N THR A 308 47.69 -1.74 -14.37
CA THR A 308 47.40 -1.45 -12.97
C THR A 308 45.97 -0.99 -12.79
N ALA A 309 45.52 -0.91 -11.54
CA ALA A 309 44.20 -0.37 -11.20
C ALA A 309 44.01 1.07 -11.72
N ALA A 310 45.06 1.89 -11.68
CA ALA A 310 45.06 3.27 -12.19
C ALA A 310 44.82 3.38 -13.69
N ASP A 311 45.29 2.36 -14.46
CA ASP A 311 45.13 2.33 -15.91
C ASP A 311 43.72 1.98 -16.37
N VAL A 312 42.98 1.25 -15.53
CA VAL A 312 41.69 0.64 -15.90
C VAL A 312 40.50 1.20 -15.16
N MET A 313 40.70 1.97 -14.09
CA MET A 313 39.62 2.49 -13.25
C MET A 313 38.79 3.54 -13.96
N THR A 314 37.50 3.56 -13.66
CA THR A 314 36.63 4.71 -13.90
C THR A 314 36.95 5.78 -12.87
N ARG A 315 37.47 6.92 -13.34
CA ARG A 315 37.79 8.08 -12.50
C ARG A 315 36.53 8.86 -12.15
N ALA A 316 36.49 9.48 -10.97
CA ALA A 316 35.36 10.24 -10.47
C ALA A 316 34.02 9.43 -10.46
N PRO A 317 34.01 8.27 -9.82
CA PRO A 317 32.77 7.46 -9.74
C PRO A 317 31.69 8.16 -8.93
N SER A 318 30.44 7.76 -9.17
CA SER A 318 29.31 8.18 -8.31
C SER A 318 29.51 7.63 -6.91
N THR A 319 29.39 8.52 -5.92
CA THR A 319 29.55 8.18 -4.50
C THR A 319 28.36 8.69 -3.70
N ILE A 320 28.18 8.18 -2.50
CA ILE A 320 27.07 8.59 -1.64
C ILE A 320 27.53 8.64 -0.16
N PRO A 321 27.06 9.63 0.62
CA PRO A 321 27.30 9.67 2.06
C PRO A 321 26.46 8.64 2.83
N PRO A 322 26.92 8.15 4.01
CA PRO A 322 26.24 7.10 4.77
C PRO A 322 24.91 7.56 5.38
N GLU A 323 24.71 8.86 5.60
CA GLU A 323 23.47 9.45 6.13
C GLU A 323 22.35 9.57 5.09
N THR A 324 22.64 9.36 3.82
CA THR A 324 21.66 9.45 2.74
C THR A 324 20.62 8.32 2.86
N LEU A 325 19.38 8.61 2.48
CA LEU A 325 18.32 7.59 2.46
C LEU A 325 18.58 6.57 1.34
N VAL A 326 18.29 5.31 1.62
CA VAL A 326 18.42 4.21 0.65
C VAL A 326 17.59 4.47 -0.62
N ALA A 327 16.40 5.09 -0.48
CA ALA A 327 15.59 5.50 -1.64
C ALA A 327 16.34 6.43 -2.60
N THR A 328 17.11 7.38 -2.06
CA THR A 328 17.93 8.28 -2.87
C THR A 328 19.09 7.53 -3.53
N ALA A 329 19.70 6.58 -2.80
CA ALA A 329 20.77 5.74 -3.35
C ALA A 329 20.28 4.90 -4.54
N VAL A 330 19.12 4.25 -4.41
CA VAL A 330 18.50 3.46 -5.49
C VAL A 330 18.24 4.35 -6.71
N ARG A 331 17.64 5.52 -6.52
CA ARG A 331 17.41 6.46 -7.62
C ARG A 331 18.73 6.90 -8.29
N THR A 332 19.77 7.18 -7.51
CA THR A 332 21.10 7.51 -8.05
C THR A 332 21.68 6.36 -8.89
N MET A 333 21.42 5.10 -8.50
CA MET A 333 21.85 3.94 -9.28
C MET A 333 21.07 3.78 -10.58
N GLU A 334 19.74 4.00 -10.55
CA GLU A 334 18.84 3.83 -11.69
C GLU A 334 18.99 4.96 -12.73
N GLU A 335 19.14 6.21 -12.28
CA GLU A 335 19.27 7.39 -13.13
C GLU A 335 20.70 7.70 -13.57
N HIS A 336 21.68 6.85 -13.20
CA HIS A 336 23.09 7.07 -13.52
C HIS A 336 23.33 7.10 -15.04
N ALA A 337 24.07 8.11 -15.53
CA ALA A 337 24.49 8.20 -16.93
C ALA A 337 25.92 7.65 -17.10
N PRO A 338 26.22 6.86 -18.15
CA PRO A 338 25.43 6.60 -19.35
C PRO A 338 24.44 5.41 -19.23
N GLY A 339 24.30 4.80 -18.06
CA GLY A 339 23.37 3.71 -17.82
C GLY A 339 23.34 3.29 -16.35
N PRO A 340 22.32 2.55 -15.91
CA PRO A 340 22.14 2.14 -14.52
C PRO A 340 23.34 1.39 -13.97
N ILE A 341 23.65 1.63 -12.69
CA ILE A 341 24.70 0.94 -11.93
C ILE A 341 24.08 0.15 -10.79
N THR A 342 24.76 -0.91 -10.36
CA THR A 342 24.25 -1.83 -9.32
C THR A 342 24.92 -1.65 -7.97
N ALA A 343 25.95 -0.80 -7.88
CA ALA A 343 26.66 -0.55 -6.63
C ALA A 343 27.14 0.89 -6.55
N LEU A 344 27.16 1.45 -5.34
CA LEU A 344 27.69 2.77 -5.00
C LEU A 344 28.75 2.64 -3.92
N VAL A 345 29.86 3.35 -4.09
CA VAL A 345 30.84 3.51 -3.03
C VAL A 345 30.36 4.55 -2.04
N VAL A 346 30.30 4.18 -0.78
CA VAL A 346 29.96 5.06 0.33
C VAL A 346 31.23 5.71 0.86
N VAL A 347 31.25 7.04 0.91
CA VAL A 347 32.44 7.79 1.32
C VAL A 347 32.14 8.68 2.53
N ASP A 348 33.18 8.92 3.33
CA ASP A 348 33.14 9.95 4.38
C ASP A 348 33.40 11.36 3.83
N GLY A 349 33.38 12.39 4.70
CA GLY A 349 33.67 13.79 4.34
C GLY A 349 35.09 14.03 3.79
N GLY A 350 36.01 13.08 3.99
CA GLY A 350 37.38 13.09 3.44
C GLY A 350 37.54 12.32 2.13
N ARG A 351 36.44 11.87 1.52
CA ARG A 351 36.41 11.00 0.33
C ARG A 351 37.08 9.64 0.55
N ARG A 352 37.12 9.13 1.76
CA ARG A 352 37.61 7.77 2.03
C ARG A 352 36.46 6.78 1.89
N PRO A 353 36.63 5.65 1.18
CA PRO A 353 35.56 4.65 1.08
C PRO A 353 35.42 3.92 2.41
N ILE A 354 34.24 4.10 3.02
CA ILE A 354 33.82 3.51 4.29
C ILE A 354 32.83 2.37 4.12
N GLY A 355 32.24 2.26 2.90
CA GLY A 355 31.29 1.21 2.60
C GLY A 355 31.03 1.05 1.10
N VAL A 356 30.32 -0.02 0.75
CA VAL A 356 29.71 -0.24 -0.56
C VAL A 356 28.26 -0.63 -0.34
N LEU A 357 27.34 0.04 -1.02
CA LEU A 357 25.93 -0.30 -1.06
C LEU A 357 25.64 -1.00 -2.39
N HIS A 358 25.09 -2.20 -2.34
CA HIS A 358 24.67 -2.93 -3.53
C HIS A 358 23.14 -2.93 -3.69
N LEU A 359 22.63 -2.79 -4.91
CA LEU A 359 21.19 -2.69 -5.21
C LEU A 359 20.42 -3.89 -4.66
N HIS A 360 20.99 -5.11 -4.72
CA HIS A 360 20.32 -6.31 -4.17
C HIS A 360 20.10 -6.25 -2.66
N ASP A 361 20.94 -5.56 -1.90
CA ASP A 361 20.76 -5.43 -0.45
C ASP A 361 19.59 -4.48 -0.15
N CYS A 362 19.42 -3.46 -1.00
CA CYS A 362 18.26 -2.57 -0.94
C CYS A 362 16.94 -3.32 -1.21
N LEU A 363 16.97 -4.35 -2.06
CA LEU A 363 15.78 -5.14 -2.42
C LEU A 363 15.50 -6.28 -1.43
N ARG A 364 16.54 -6.90 -0.86
CA ARG A 364 16.40 -8.05 0.07
C ARG A 364 16.02 -7.66 1.49
N SER A 365 16.37 -6.48 1.93
CA SER A 365 16.08 -6.01 3.30
C SER A 365 14.60 -5.65 3.51
N GLY A 366 13.73 -5.91 2.54
CA GLY A 366 12.27 -5.70 2.58
C GLY A 366 11.45 -7.00 2.70
N GLY A 367 12.08 -8.16 2.93
CA GLY A 367 11.40 -9.45 3.12
C GLY A 367 11.38 -9.89 4.58
#